data_553e0c141a760cb54ea712167e9f8726
#
_entry.id   553e0c141a760cb54ea712167e9f8726
#
_cell.length_a   1.000
_cell.length_b   1.000
_cell.length_c   1.000
_cell.angle_alpha   90.00
_cell.angle_beta   90.00
_cell.angle_gamma   90.00
#
_symmetry.space_group_name_H-M   'P 1'
#
loop_
_entity.id
_entity.type
_entity.pdbx_description
1 polymer ?
#
loop_
_entity_poly.entity_id
_entity_poly.type
_entity_poly.pdbx_seq_one_letter_code
_entity_poly.pdbx_strand_id
1 'polypeptide(L)'
;MRKRLYAAGIVTILTMICIVACSNNNKSLSSESTSSLGAKTETAFTGEEKHLSAEELDRILEAQITQEDRDAVIKMEHRVRLKGTEEWTKSVDASVGDTLEFSIYYTNVSSVNVENVMLKVSLPDNMEYTNGSTILIKKGLLLGARNNEDSILDTGVNIGNFDVNEDACVIYSATVIDKSLAKGLNRLISWSKISSLGIANQDNADTYVNKQ
;
A
#
# COMPACT_ATOMS: atom_id res chain seq x y z
N MET A 1 -45.64 -10.25 3.77
CA MET A 1 -44.87 -9.45 4.74
C MET A 1 -43.71 -10.27 5.25
N ARG A 2 -42.57 -10.27 4.54
CA ARG A 2 -41.29 -10.86 5.01
C ARG A 2 -40.20 -10.47 3.97
N LYS A 3 -39.75 -9.24 4.02
CA LYS A 3 -38.53 -8.76 3.32
C LYS A 3 -38.05 -7.50 4.04
N ARG A 4 -37.24 -7.64 5.07
CA ARG A 4 -36.38 -6.57 5.65
C ARG A 4 -35.60 -7.15 6.83
N LEU A 5 -34.53 -7.94 6.60
CA LEU A 5 -33.63 -8.33 7.70
C LEU A 5 -32.22 -8.80 7.22
N TYR A 6 -31.80 -8.48 5.99
CA TYR A 6 -30.46 -8.89 5.51
C TYR A 6 -29.46 -7.75 5.28
N ALA A 7 -29.85 -6.49 5.48
CA ALA A 7 -28.96 -5.36 5.22
C ALA A 7 -28.11 -4.91 6.44
N ALA A 8 -28.46 -5.34 7.66
CA ALA A 8 -27.78 -4.87 8.87
C ALA A 8 -26.60 -5.76 9.33
N GLY A 9 -26.47 -6.98 8.80
CA GLY A 9 -25.43 -7.92 9.23
C GLY A 9 -24.07 -7.77 8.56
N ILE A 10 -24.00 -7.17 7.38
CA ILE A 10 -22.76 -7.09 6.58
C ILE A 10 -21.86 -5.93 7.02
N VAL A 11 -22.45 -4.85 7.52
CA VAL A 11 -21.69 -3.65 7.93
C VAL A 11 -20.90 -3.88 9.23
N THR A 12 -21.39 -4.73 10.12
CA THR A 12 -20.77 -4.97 11.43
C THR A 12 -19.54 -5.88 11.37
N ILE A 13 -19.44 -6.75 10.36
CA ILE A 13 -18.31 -7.69 10.24
C ILE A 13 -17.07 -7.01 9.61
N LEU A 14 -17.26 -6.05 8.70
CA LEU A 14 -16.14 -5.35 8.05
C LEU A 14 -15.39 -4.40 9.01
N THR A 15 -16.08 -3.80 9.99
CA THR A 15 -15.45 -2.91 10.97
C THR A 15 -14.60 -3.65 12.01
N MET A 16 -14.88 -4.92 12.27
CA MET A 16 -14.12 -5.70 13.27
C MET A 16 -12.76 -6.20 12.74
N ILE A 17 -12.61 -6.40 11.43
CA ILE A 17 -11.38 -6.95 10.83
C ILE A 17 -10.27 -5.88 10.74
N CYS A 18 -10.61 -4.61 10.54
CA CYS A 18 -9.62 -3.53 10.54
C CYS A 18 -9.14 -3.17 11.95
N ILE A 19 -9.95 -3.36 13.00
CA ILE A 19 -9.60 -2.98 14.38
C ILE A 19 -8.60 -3.95 15.01
N VAL A 20 -8.59 -5.22 14.64
CA VAL A 20 -7.67 -6.22 15.21
C VAL A 20 -6.24 -6.06 14.67
N ALA A 21 -6.04 -5.47 13.47
CA ALA A 21 -4.71 -5.21 12.93
C ALA A 21 -4.02 -3.98 13.54
N CYS A 22 -4.74 -3.06 14.16
CA CYS A 22 -4.20 -1.81 14.73
C CYS A 22 -3.86 -1.88 16.23
N SER A 23 -4.12 -3.01 16.94
CA SER A 23 -4.08 -3.05 18.41
C SER A 23 -2.80 -3.58 19.06
N ASN A 24 -1.73 -3.88 18.33
CA ASN A 24 -0.51 -4.42 18.93
C ASN A 24 0.73 -3.61 18.58
N ASN A 25 0.89 -2.42 19.16
CA ASN A 25 2.22 -1.86 19.44
C ASN A 25 2.12 -0.54 20.24
N ASN A 26 1.70 -0.63 21.50
CA ASN A 26 2.02 0.40 22.47
C ASN A 26 2.88 -0.24 23.56
N LYS A 27 4.21 -0.11 23.45
CA LYS A 27 5.11 -0.18 24.60
C LYS A 27 5.79 1.17 24.73
N SER A 28 5.39 1.86 25.80
CA SER A 28 6.01 3.05 26.33
C SER A 28 7.48 2.78 26.70
N LEU A 29 8.39 3.68 26.32
CA LEU A 29 9.67 3.83 27.01
C LEU A 29 9.79 5.26 27.53
N SER A 30 9.96 5.31 28.84
CA SER A 30 10.22 6.49 29.66
C SER A 30 11.61 7.07 29.37
N SER A 31 11.67 8.39 29.51
CA SER A 31 12.83 9.26 29.55
C SER A 31 13.86 8.86 30.60
N GLU A 32 15.15 8.97 30.28
CA GLU A 32 16.15 9.49 31.20
C GLU A 32 17.33 10.17 30.48
N SER A 33 17.60 11.37 30.90
CA SER A 33 18.70 12.24 30.53
C SER A 33 20.01 11.80 31.18
N THR A 34 21.14 11.98 30.52
CA THR A 34 22.32 12.62 31.15
C THR A 34 23.42 12.97 30.15
N SER A 35 23.97 14.13 30.37
CA SER A 35 25.06 14.85 29.76
C SER A 35 26.44 14.18 29.90
N SER A 36 27.35 14.41 28.93
CA SER A 36 28.70 14.99 29.17
C SER A 36 29.50 15.04 27.87
N LEU A 37 29.87 16.18 27.48
CA LEU A 37 31.21 16.80 27.33
C LEU A 37 32.34 15.90 26.80
N GLY A 38 32.93 16.36 25.69
CA GLY A 38 34.36 16.23 25.57
C GLY A 38 34.96 16.06 24.17
N ALA A 39 35.69 17.08 23.80
CA ALA A 39 36.90 17.05 22.98
C ALA A 39 36.83 17.38 21.48
N LYS A 40 37.35 18.56 21.24
CA LYS A 40 37.84 19.12 19.96
C LYS A 40 38.71 18.14 19.19
N THR A 41 38.47 18.06 17.90
CA THR A 41 39.53 17.86 16.92
C THR A 41 39.22 18.77 15.73
N GLU A 42 39.87 19.93 15.70
CA GLU A 42 39.96 20.77 14.50
C GLU A 42 40.86 20.03 13.48
N THR A 43 40.26 19.44 12.48
CA THR A 43 40.96 19.15 11.22
C THR A 43 40.63 20.24 10.25
N ALA A 44 41.64 21.05 9.95
CA ALA A 44 41.60 22.09 8.91
C ALA A 44 41.30 21.41 7.58
N PHE A 45 40.09 21.56 7.10
CA PHE A 45 39.70 21.17 5.75
C PHE A 45 40.06 22.31 4.79
N THR A 46 41.25 22.23 4.16
CA THR A 46 41.60 23.03 3.00
C THR A 46 41.17 22.29 1.73
N GLY A 47 39.89 22.34 1.40
CA GLY A 47 39.34 21.86 0.15
C GLY A 47 38.59 23.02 -0.51
N GLU A 48 38.83 23.23 -1.81
CA GLU A 48 38.06 24.16 -2.63
C GLU A 48 36.58 23.86 -2.44
N GLU A 49 35.80 24.84 -1.97
CA GLU A 49 34.34 24.75 -1.89
C GLU A 49 33.81 24.65 -3.33
N LYS A 50 33.62 23.43 -3.80
CA LYS A 50 32.88 23.17 -5.02
C LYS A 50 31.41 23.46 -4.76
N HIS A 51 30.93 24.59 -5.22
CA HIS A 51 29.52 24.96 -5.15
C HIS A 51 28.74 24.02 -6.06
N LEU A 52 28.07 23.02 -5.44
CA LEU A 52 27.17 22.12 -6.14
C LEU A 52 25.89 22.88 -6.51
N SER A 53 25.39 22.67 -7.72
CA SER A 53 24.11 23.22 -8.14
C SER A 53 22.97 22.54 -7.33
N ALA A 54 21.81 23.20 -7.21
CA ALA A 54 20.65 22.63 -6.55
C ALA A 54 20.24 21.27 -7.17
N GLU A 55 20.39 21.14 -8.51
CA GLU A 55 20.11 19.90 -9.23
C GLU A 55 21.12 18.77 -8.92
N GLU A 56 22.39 19.11 -8.69
CA GLU A 56 23.40 18.13 -8.28
C GLU A 56 23.21 17.69 -6.83
N LEU A 57 22.81 18.61 -5.95
CA LEU A 57 22.44 18.28 -4.56
C LEU A 57 21.22 17.36 -4.50
N ASP A 58 20.18 17.65 -5.27
CA ASP A 58 18.98 16.80 -5.34
C ASP A 58 19.32 15.40 -5.86
N ARG A 59 20.15 15.27 -6.91
CA ARG A 59 20.60 13.96 -7.41
C ARG A 59 21.43 13.17 -6.39
N ILE A 60 22.30 13.85 -5.63
CA ILE A 60 23.11 13.21 -4.58
C ILE A 60 22.19 12.74 -3.44
N LEU A 61 21.23 13.58 -3.06
CA LEU A 61 20.25 13.23 -2.01
C LEU A 61 19.37 12.04 -2.44
N GLU A 62 18.86 12.06 -3.67
CA GLU A 62 18.09 10.94 -4.24
C GLU A 62 18.92 9.64 -4.36
N ALA A 63 20.21 9.75 -4.70
CA ALA A 63 21.10 8.59 -4.80
C ALA A 63 21.49 7.99 -3.43
N GLN A 64 21.39 8.77 -2.34
CA GLN A 64 21.72 8.31 -0.99
C GLN A 64 20.52 7.69 -0.26
N ILE A 65 19.28 7.92 -0.74
CA ILE A 65 18.09 7.27 -0.18
C ILE A 65 18.05 5.80 -0.65
N THR A 66 18.43 4.90 0.21
CA THR A 66 18.38 3.45 -0.05
C THR A 66 16.93 2.95 -0.14
N GLN A 67 16.71 1.76 -0.71
CA GLN A 67 15.37 1.13 -0.69
C GLN A 67 14.89 0.89 0.75
N GLU A 68 15.82 0.59 1.65
CA GLU A 68 15.56 0.38 3.07
C GLU A 68 15.09 1.66 3.76
N ASP A 69 15.64 2.84 3.40
CA ASP A 69 15.17 4.14 3.87
C ASP A 69 13.78 4.48 3.33
N ARG A 70 13.46 4.09 2.10
CA ARG A 70 12.13 4.26 1.51
C ARG A 70 11.08 3.38 2.19
N ASP A 71 11.43 2.14 2.49
CA ASP A 71 10.58 1.21 3.23
C ASP A 71 10.37 1.67 4.68
N ALA A 72 11.38 2.37 5.26
CA ALA A 72 11.28 2.98 6.57
C ALA A 72 10.32 4.19 6.64
N VAL A 73 9.97 4.78 5.51
CA VAL A 73 9.05 5.95 5.45
C VAL A 73 7.62 5.53 5.18
N ILE A 74 7.43 4.47 4.38
CA ILE A 74 6.11 3.95 3.99
C ILE A 74 6.07 2.45 4.25
N LYS A 75 5.20 2.02 5.13
CA LYS A 75 4.84 0.61 5.22
C LYS A 75 3.66 0.35 4.29
N MET A 76 3.85 -0.61 3.37
CA MET A 76 2.84 -1.01 2.41
C MET A 76 2.71 -2.52 2.41
N GLU A 77 1.47 -3.02 2.26
CA GLU A 77 1.21 -4.44 2.16
C GLU A 77 0.06 -4.70 1.17
N HIS A 78 0.32 -5.48 0.14
CA HIS A 78 -0.64 -5.92 -0.86
C HIS A 78 -1.00 -7.38 -0.62
N ARG A 79 -2.27 -7.67 -0.40
CA ARG A 79 -2.81 -9.01 -0.13
C ARG A 79 -3.96 -9.33 -1.07
N VAL A 80 -4.29 -10.61 -1.17
CA VAL A 80 -5.36 -11.14 -2.02
C VAL A 80 -6.18 -12.18 -1.26
N ARG A 81 -7.45 -12.34 -1.66
CA ARG A 81 -8.33 -13.43 -1.24
C ARG A 81 -9.33 -13.78 -2.34
N LEU A 82 -9.91 -14.98 -2.31
CA LEU A 82 -11.12 -15.28 -3.06
C LEU A 82 -12.28 -14.46 -2.49
N LYS A 83 -13.09 -13.89 -3.36
CA LYS A 83 -14.27 -13.13 -2.94
C LYS A 83 -15.21 -13.99 -2.09
N GLY A 84 -15.57 -13.47 -0.93
CA GLY A 84 -16.42 -14.17 0.03
C GLY A 84 -15.68 -15.03 1.04
N THR A 85 -14.35 -15.12 0.99
CA THR A 85 -13.53 -15.70 2.06
C THR A 85 -13.07 -14.61 3.04
N GLU A 86 -12.62 -15.00 4.23
CA GLU A 86 -12.26 -14.03 5.27
C GLU A 86 -10.76 -13.74 5.31
N GLU A 87 -9.92 -14.71 4.92
CA GLU A 87 -8.48 -14.64 5.11
C GLU A 87 -7.78 -13.88 3.97
N TRP A 88 -7.00 -12.88 4.33
CA TRP A 88 -6.13 -12.13 3.44
C TRP A 88 -4.72 -12.72 3.43
N THR A 89 -4.24 -13.13 2.26
CA THR A 89 -2.94 -13.79 2.08
C THR A 89 -2.07 -13.06 1.04
N LYS A 90 -0.81 -13.42 0.98
CA LYS A 90 0.10 -12.93 -0.09
C LYS A 90 -0.13 -13.67 -1.41
N SER A 91 -0.72 -14.83 -1.36
CA SER A 91 -1.02 -15.63 -2.54
C SER A 91 -2.28 -16.46 -2.36
N VAL A 92 -2.98 -16.76 -3.46
CA VAL A 92 -4.19 -17.56 -3.47
C VAL A 92 -4.22 -18.45 -4.70
N ASP A 93 -4.79 -19.66 -4.56
CA ASP A 93 -5.16 -20.52 -5.69
C ASP A 93 -6.54 -20.13 -6.19
N ALA A 94 -6.69 -20.01 -7.52
CA ALA A 94 -7.94 -19.62 -8.16
C ALA A 94 -8.15 -20.38 -9.48
N SER A 95 -9.38 -20.34 -9.98
CA SER A 95 -9.80 -20.86 -11.28
C SER A 95 -10.21 -19.72 -12.20
N VAL A 96 -10.25 -19.98 -13.50
CA VAL A 96 -10.85 -19.06 -14.48
C VAL A 96 -12.31 -18.83 -14.11
N GLY A 97 -12.72 -17.56 -14.06
CA GLY A 97 -14.06 -17.12 -13.64
C GLY A 97 -14.16 -16.75 -12.17
N ASP A 98 -13.17 -17.09 -11.32
CA ASP A 98 -13.17 -16.68 -9.94
C ASP A 98 -12.94 -15.17 -9.80
N THR A 99 -13.68 -14.55 -8.89
CA THR A 99 -13.47 -13.15 -8.51
C THR A 99 -12.59 -13.10 -7.29
N LEU A 100 -11.56 -12.28 -7.37
CA LEU A 100 -10.60 -12.00 -6.31
C LEU A 100 -10.86 -10.64 -5.70
N GLU A 101 -10.59 -10.49 -4.43
CA GLU A 101 -10.49 -9.21 -3.75
C GLU A 101 -9.04 -8.97 -3.36
N PHE A 102 -8.56 -7.77 -3.61
CA PHE A 102 -7.22 -7.30 -3.26
C PHE A 102 -7.33 -6.23 -2.20
N SER A 103 -6.41 -6.25 -1.24
CA SER A 103 -6.29 -5.24 -0.18
C SER A 103 -4.90 -4.65 -0.21
N ILE A 104 -4.81 -3.33 -0.28
CA ILE A 104 -3.56 -2.59 -0.20
C ILE A 104 -3.60 -1.75 1.07
N TYR A 105 -2.83 -2.17 2.06
CA TYR A 105 -2.67 -1.44 3.32
C TYR A 105 -1.47 -0.50 3.22
N TYR A 106 -1.65 0.72 3.70
CA TYR A 106 -0.64 1.78 3.71
C TYR A 106 -0.57 2.42 5.09
N THR A 107 0.64 2.67 5.58
CA THR A 107 0.87 3.43 6.82
C THR A 107 2.03 4.40 6.60
N ASN A 108 1.82 5.68 6.95
CA ASN A 108 2.90 6.64 7.07
C ASN A 108 3.67 6.37 8.37
N VAL A 109 4.83 5.72 8.27
CA VAL A 109 5.71 5.44 9.44
C VAL A 109 6.84 6.45 9.58
N SER A 110 6.84 7.51 8.76
CA SER A 110 7.82 8.59 8.85
C SER A 110 7.54 9.52 10.04
N SER A 111 8.48 10.42 10.30
CA SER A 111 8.35 11.47 11.32
C SER A 111 7.66 12.74 10.82
N VAL A 112 7.21 12.75 9.56
CA VAL A 112 6.58 13.91 8.91
C VAL A 112 5.29 13.52 8.20
N ASN A 113 4.43 14.51 7.95
CA ASN A 113 3.23 14.29 7.17
C ASN A 113 3.59 14.05 5.70
N VAL A 114 2.85 13.16 5.05
CA VAL A 114 3.02 12.84 3.63
C VAL A 114 1.78 13.32 2.88
N GLU A 115 2.00 14.12 1.85
CA GLU A 115 0.91 14.75 1.09
C GLU A 115 0.76 14.14 -0.30
N ASN A 116 -0.46 14.21 -0.84
CA ASN A 116 -0.78 13.81 -2.22
C ASN A 116 -0.33 12.40 -2.56
N VAL A 117 -0.65 11.44 -1.68
CA VAL A 117 -0.29 10.04 -1.88
C VAL A 117 -1.08 9.45 -3.04
N MET A 118 -0.38 9.03 -4.08
CA MET A 118 -0.95 8.38 -5.25
C MET A 118 -0.79 6.86 -5.16
N LEU A 119 -1.86 6.14 -5.39
CA LEU A 119 -1.87 4.68 -5.50
C LEU A 119 -2.18 4.27 -6.93
N LYS A 120 -1.34 3.42 -7.50
CA LYS A 120 -1.55 2.78 -8.81
C LYS A 120 -1.45 1.27 -8.69
N VAL A 121 -2.29 0.57 -9.45
CA VAL A 121 -2.31 -0.89 -9.54
C VAL A 121 -1.99 -1.31 -10.98
N SER A 122 -1.31 -2.43 -11.13
CA SER A 122 -1.10 -3.10 -12.42
C SER A 122 -1.56 -4.54 -12.31
N LEU A 123 -2.55 -4.91 -13.10
CA LEU A 123 -3.05 -6.28 -13.21
C LEU A 123 -2.41 -6.99 -14.40
N PRO A 124 -2.16 -8.30 -14.32
CA PRO A 124 -1.74 -9.10 -15.45
C PRO A 124 -2.90 -9.26 -16.47
N ASP A 125 -2.56 -9.55 -17.72
CA ASP A 125 -3.53 -9.68 -18.84
C ASP A 125 -4.64 -10.71 -18.62
N ASN A 126 -4.42 -11.67 -17.72
CA ASN A 126 -5.39 -12.70 -17.34
C ASN A 126 -6.25 -12.34 -16.13
N MET A 127 -6.30 -11.04 -15.79
CA MET A 127 -7.21 -10.50 -14.79
C MET A 127 -7.94 -9.29 -15.33
N GLU A 128 -9.24 -9.25 -15.12
CA GLU A 128 -10.12 -8.15 -15.51
C GLU A 128 -10.62 -7.43 -14.26
N TYR A 129 -10.32 -6.12 -14.17
CA TYR A 129 -10.76 -5.27 -13.08
C TYR A 129 -12.29 -5.15 -13.07
N THR A 130 -12.88 -5.22 -11.87
CA THR A 130 -14.31 -4.98 -11.68
C THR A 130 -14.56 -3.49 -11.52
N ASN A 131 -15.15 -2.83 -12.50
CA ASN A 131 -15.42 -1.40 -12.50
C ASN A 131 -16.20 -0.96 -11.27
N GLY A 132 -15.75 0.14 -10.65
CA GLY A 132 -16.39 0.70 -9.47
C GLY A 132 -16.21 -0.11 -8.19
N SER A 133 -15.32 -1.12 -8.19
CA SER A 133 -15.07 -1.96 -7.01
C SER A 133 -14.07 -1.36 -6.03
N THR A 134 -13.37 -0.28 -6.39
CA THR A 134 -12.37 0.35 -5.52
C THR A 134 -13.02 1.05 -4.33
N ILE A 135 -12.59 0.69 -3.14
CA ILE A 135 -13.06 1.25 -1.86
C ILE A 135 -11.84 1.76 -1.09
N LEU A 136 -11.86 3.00 -0.66
CA LEU A 136 -10.87 3.58 0.25
C LEU A 136 -11.43 3.64 1.67
N ILE A 137 -10.72 3.05 2.62
CA ILE A 137 -10.98 3.12 4.05
C ILE A 137 -9.85 3.91 4.68
N LYS A 138 -10.16 5.03 5.33
CA LYS A 138 -9.19 5.90 5.98
C LYS A 138 -9.74 6.40 7.32
N LYS A 139 -8.95 6.37 8.38
CA LYS A 139 -9.38 6.73 9.76
C LYS A 139 -10.66 5.97 10.20
N GLY A 140 -10.80 4.71 9.76
CA GLY A 140 -12.00 3.92 10.02
C GLY A 140 -13.26 4.38 9.27
N LEU A 141 -13.16 5.40 8.42
CA LEU A 141 -14.26 5.89 7.59
C LEU A 141 -14.19 5.25 6.21
N LEU A 142 -15.29 4.65 5.79
CA LEU A 142 -15.47 4.20 4.42
C LEU A 142 -15.68 5.42 3.53
N LEU A 143 -14.63 5.86 2.87
CA LEU A 143 -14.72 6.88 1.83
C LEU A 143 -15.11 6.17 0.54
N GLY A 144 -16.39 6.00 0.31
CA GLY A 144 -17.00 5.18 -0.72
C GLY A 144 -16.29 5.12 -2.09
N ALA A 145 -16.70 4.17 -2.94
CA ALA A 145 -16.25 4.11 -4.33
C ALA A 145 -16.48 5.47 -5.00
N ARG A 146 -15.42 6.20 -5.32
CA ARG A 146 -15.54 7.44 -6.08
C ARG A 146 -15.82 7.06 -7.53
N ASN A 147 -16.84 7.61 -8.13
CA ASN A 147 -17.43 7.25 -9.42
C ASN A 147 -16.54 7.42 -10.66
N ASN A 148 -15.20 7.41 -10.57
CA ASN A 148 -14.28 7.57 -11.71
C ASN A 148 -12.99 6.76 -11.57
N GLU A 149 -13.00 5.64 -10.87
CA GLU A 149 -11.77 5.05 -10.34
C GLU A 149 -11.23 3.83 -11.09
N ASP A 150 -11.62 3.65 -12.32
CA ASP A 150 -10.83 2.87 -13.29
C ASP A 150 -9.42 3.50 -13.49
N SER A 151 -9.24 4.74 -13.02
CA SER A 151 -7.94 5.41 -12.98
C SER A 151 -6.90 4.71 -12.09
N ILE A 152 -7.30 3.81 -11.17
CA ILE A 152 -6.36 3.06 -10.33
C ILE A 152 -5.39 2.21 -11.19
N LEU A 153 -5.86 1.74 -12.35
CA LEU A 153 -5.05 0.97 -13.31
C LEU A 153 -4.24 1.85 -14.28
N ASP A 154 -4.67 3.09 -14.50
CA ASP A 154 -4.07 3.98 -15.50
C ASP A 154 -3.21 5.07 -14.85
N THR A 155 -3.81 6.17 -14.43
CA THR A 155 -3.09 7.31 -13.83
C THR A 155 -2.83 7.16 -12.35
N GLY A 156 -3.56 6.24 -11.70
CA GLY A 156 -3.60 6.09 -10.24
C GLY A 156 -4.67 6.94 -9.58
N VAL A 157 -4.90 6.70 -8.31
CA VAL A 157 -5.87 7.39 -7.46
C VAL A 157 -5.14 8.14 -6.36
N ASN A 158 -5.51 9.41 -6.13
CA ASN A 158 -5.03 10.16 -4.98
C ASN A 158 -5.78 9.70 -3.72
N ILE A 159 -5.10 9.02 -2.80
CA ILE A 159 -5.66 8.56 -1.52
C ILE A 159 -5.53 9.60 -0.41
N GLY A 160 -4.99 10.78 -0.72
CA GLY A 160 -4.98 11.96 0.14
C GLY A 160 -3.67 12.19 0.88
N ASN A 161 -3.77 12.98 1.95
CA ASN A 161 -2.65 13.33 2.83
C ASN A 161 -2.68 12.43 4.07
N PHE A 162 -1.53 12.12 4.62
CA PHE A 162 -1.38 11.23 5.77
C PHE A 162 -0.55 11.89 6.86
N ASP A 163 -1.11 12.01 8.03
CA ASP A 163 -0.39 12.41 9.23
C ASP A 163 0.58 11.29 9.66
N VAL A 164 1.51 11.62 10.56
CA VAL A 164 2.42 10.61 11.15
C VAL A 164 1.61 9.48 11.80
N ASN A 165 1.95 8.24 11.47
CA ASN A 165 1.27 7.00 11.89
C ASN A 165 -0.19 6.87 11.38
N GLU A 166 -0.61 7.70 10.43
CA GLU A 166 -1.90 7.52 9.80
C GLU A 166 -1.86 6.39 8.77
N ASP A 167 -2.96 5.64 8.68
CA ASP A 167 -3.11 4.49 7.80
C ASP A 167 -4.33 4.62 6.88
N ALA A 168 -4.31 3.83 5.82
CA ALA A 168 -5.44 3.60 4.95
C ALA A 168 -5.41 2.18 4.39
N CYS A 169 -6.57 1.70 3.96
CA CYS A 169 -6.73 0.46 3.23
C CYS A 169 -7.53 0.72 1.96
N VAL A 170 -7.00 0.30 0.82
CA VAL A 170 -7.72 0.30 -0.45
C VAL A 170 -8.05 -1.13 -0.81
N ILE A 171 -9.33 -1.39 -1.11
CA ILE A 171 -9.81 -2.69 -1.56
C ILE A 171 -10.36 -2.54 -2.98
N TYR A 172 -10.04 -3.49 -3.85
CA TYR A 172 -10.60 -3.59 -5.19
C TYR A 172 -10.81 -5.04 -5.59
N SER A 173 -11.57 -5.29 -6.66
CA SER A 173 -11.85 -6.64 -7.15
C SER A 173 -11.41 -6.81 -8.59
N ALA A 174 -10.99 -8.04 -8.94
CA ALA A 174 -10.72 -8.45 -10.31
C ALA A 174 -11.14 -9.91 -10.53
N THR A 175 -11.49 -10.25 -11.76
CA THR A 175 -11.89 -11.61 -12.14
C THR A 175 -10.78 -12.26 -12.97
N VAL A 176 -10.48 -13.52 -12.70
CA VAL A 176 -9.54 -14.31 -13.48
C VAL A 176 -10.18 -14.66 -14.82
N ILE A 177 -9.53 -14.28 -15.93
CA ILE A 177 -9.98 -14.56 -17.30
C ILE A 177 -8.95 -15.41 -18.05
N ASP A 178 -9.43 -16.22 -18.99
CA ASP A 178 -8.56 -17.01 -19.87
C ASP A 178 -8.26 -16.25 -21.17
N LYS A 179 -7.37 -15.26 -21.10
CA LYS A 179 -6.92 -14.52 -22.27
C LYS A 179 -5.73 -15.18 -22.95
N SER A 180 -4.77 -15.67 -22.16
CA SER A 180 -3.50 -16.23 -22.63
C SER A 180 -2.85 -17.19 -21.64
N LEU A 181 -3.64 -17.86 -20.78
CA LEU A 181 -3.11 -18.83 -19.82
C LEU A 181 -2.49 -20.03 -20.53
N ALA A 182 -1.28 -20.37 -20.14
CA ALA A 182 -0.64 -21.61 -20.59
C ALA A 182 -1.27 -22.83 -19.90
N LYS A 183 -1.16 -24.02 -20.55
CA LYS A 183 -1.52 -25.29 -19.91
C LYS A 183 -0.67 -25.52 -18.66
N GLY A 184 -1.28 -25.98 -17.57
CA GLY A 184 -0.64 -26.19 -16.28
C GLY A 184 -0.72 -24.96 -15.37
N LEU A 185 0.25 -24.85 -14.43
CA LEU A 185 0.26 -23.82 -13.40
C LEU A 185 0.73 -22.47 -13.95
N ASN A 186 -0.10 -21.44 -13.79
CA ASN A 186 0.20 -20.05 -14.13
C ASN A 186 0.28 -19.24 -12.86
N ARG A 187 1.29 -18.35 -12.74
CA ARG A 187 1.41 -17.36 -11.69
C ARG A 187 1.03 -16.00 -12.24
N LEU A 188 -0.01 -15.41 -11.70
CA LEU A 188 -0.51 -14.07 -12.04
C LEU A 188 -0.10 -13.11 -10.92
N ILE A 189 0.64 -12.07 -11.26
CA ILE A 189 1.18 -11.11 -10.28
C ILE A 189 0.42 -9.81 -10.42
N SER A 190 -0.29 -9.39 -9.37
CA SER A 190 -0.86 -8.06 -9.24
C SER A 190 0.10 -7.17 -8.49
N TRP A 191 0.53 -6.07 -9.11
CA TRP A 191 1.42 -5.08 -8.50
C TRP A 191 0.64 -3.86 -8.03
N SER A 192 1.07 -3.31 -6.91
CA SER A 192 0.64 -1.99 -6.44
C SER A 192 1.84 -1.11 -6.17
N LYS A 193 1.71 0.17 -6.51
CA LYS A 193 2.73 1.19 -6.29
C LYS A 193 2.10 2.38 -5.61
N ILE A 194 2.72 2.82 -4.53
CA ILE A 194 2.42 4.09 -3.86
C ILE A 194 3.53 5.07 -4.15
N SER A 195 3.18 6.32 -4.39
CA SER A 195 4.13 7.41 -4.60
C SER A 195 3.61 8.71 -4.01
N SER A 196 4.54 9.52 -3.51
CA SER A 196 4.40 10.90 -3.08
C SER A 196 5.70 11.63 -3.39
N LEU A 197 5.79 12.93 -3.17
CA LEU A 197 7.00 13.73 -3.43
C LEU A 197 8.28 13.03 -2.94
N GLY A 198 9.10 12.54 -3.90
CA GLY A 198 10.39 11.88 -3.63
C GLY A 198 10.31 10.49 -2.99
N ILE A 199 9.12 9.96 -2.70
CA ILE A 199 8.92 8.68 -2.03
C ILE A 199 8.11 7.77 -2.93
N ALA A 200 8.58 6.53 -3.13
CA ALA A 200 7.81 5.49 -3.81
C ALA A 200 8.09 4.14 -3.17
N ASN A 201 7.04 3.36 -2.97
CA ASN A 201 7.11 1.96 -2.55
C ASN A 201 6.20 1.10 -3.42
N GLN A 202 6.50 -0.18 -3.54
CA GLN A 202 5.69 -1.14 -4.31
C GLN A 202 5.65 -2.48 -3.60
N ASP A 203 4.53 -3.19 -3.80
CA ASP A 203 4.33 -4.54 -3.28
C ASP A 203 3.42 -5.32 -4.24
N ASN A 204 3.40 -6.65 -4.12
CA ASN A 204 2.59 -7.51 -4.97
C ASN A 204 1.81 -8.54 -4.19
N ALA A 205 0.77 -9.07 -4.84
CA ALA A 205 0.05 -10.27 -4.43
C ALA A 205 -0.02 -11.24 -5.61
N ASP A 206 0.09 -12.53 -5.32
CA ASP A 206 0.16 -13.60 -6.30
C ASP A 206 -1.15 -14.37 -6.39
N THR A 207 -1.53 -14.77 -7.60
CA THR A 207 -2.62 -15.70 -7.84
C THR A 207 -2.11 -16.86 -8.68
N TYR A 208 -2.35 -18.08 -8.24
CA TYR A 208 -1.98 -19.30 -8.94
C TYR A 208 -3.21 -19.88 -9.61
N VAL A 209 -3.14 -20.09 -10.93
CA VAL A 209 -4.23 -20.65 -11.75
C VAL A 209 -3.74 -21.89 -12.47
N ASN A 210 -4.38 -23.02 -12.22
CA ASN A 210 -4.06 -24.27 -12.91
C ASN A 210 -5.04 -24.50 -14.07
N LYS A 211 -4.56 -24.30 -15.31
CA LYS A 211 -5.31 -24.55 -16.52
C LYS A 211 -5.16 -25.99 -16.96
N GLN A 212 -6.25 -26.72 -17.02
CA GLN A 212 -6.33 -28.09 -17.51
C GLN A 212 -6.15 -28.22 -19.04
#